data_d90d63f71af4621abea1c187cf7835f4
#
_entry.id   d90d63f71af4621abea1c187cf7835f4
#
_cell.length_a   1.000
_cell.length_b   1.000
_cell.length_c   1.000
_cell.angle_alpha   90.00
_cell.angle_beta   90.00
_cell.angle_gamma   90.00
#
_symmetry.space_group_name_H-M   'P 1'
#
loop_
_entity.id
_entity.type
_entity.pdbx_description
1 polymer ?
#
loop_
_entity_poly.entity_id
_entity_poly.type
_entity_poly.pdbx_seq_one_letter_code
_entity_poly.pdbx_strand_id
1 'polypeptide(L)'
;MATEHRSSSAPAASTVAHIGGVLSRFRRHEHVAAEAVNLVPSENQLSPLARLPLRSDFYNRYFFNDALDPDFWQFRGGQEVAELEIDLAIHNLSHLSGAPHVNVRPISGMSAMMIAMAGLAGEPGGTVVSIAAASGGHYATEDVARRLGFRSRSVPVVRGGVDPDSLTRILREDQPQLVYLDFQNCRYELDIAGAVGLIKEFSPDTLLHVDCSHTLGLVLGGAMANPLLQGADSMGGSTHKTFPGPHKGVLMTRSDHIRGRLRDAQFRMLSSHHFAETMALGFAAAEFAHFGAPYARQVITNAQYFGERLREVGFDVVADDGHITETHQLWARIGDADATSAFSQRLFEQGIRVNVQVDLPGVPGPALRLGLNELTFLGGGAEALAALADEFVEARSGRTADGKGAQRVREAFGSPYYFTELV
;
A
#
# COMPACT_ATOMS: atom_id res chain seq x y z
N MET A 1 8.66 -5.13 64.97
CA MET A 1 7.62 -5.40 63.98
C MET A 1 8.33 -5.73 62.66
N ALA A 2 8.42 -7.02 62.34
CA ALA A 2 9.04 -7.52 61.16
C ALA A 2 8.00 -7.47 60.00
N THR A 3 8.30 -6.74 58.97
CA THR A 3 7.49 -6.73 57.74
C THR A 3 7.81 -7.98 56.95
N GLU A 4 6.86 -8.90 56.91
CA GLU A 4 6.90 -10.08 56.04
C GLU A 4 6.94 -9.65 54.56
N HIS A 5 8.04 -9.92 53.89
CA HIS A 5 8.13 -9.93 52.42
C HIS A 5 7.31 -11.13 51.91
N ARG A 6 6.09 -10.90 51.47
CA ARG A 6 5.33 -11.86 50.66
C ARG A 6 6.09 -12.15 49.39
N SER A 7 6.68 -13.33 49.28
CA SER A 7 7.26 -13.82 48.02
C SER A 7 6.12 -14.18 47.03
N SER A 8 5.96 -13.41 45.98
CA SER A 8 4.96 -13.63 44.92
C SER A 8 5.46 -14.62 43.86
N SER A 9 5.69 -15.88 44.18
CA SER A 9 6.16 -16.88 43.22
C SER A 9 5.06 -17.45 42.30
N ALA A 10 3.80 -17.46 42.71
CA ALA A 10 2.69 -18.02 41.97
C ALA A 10 2.27 -17.19 40.70
N PRO A 11 2.25 -15.84 40.70
CA PRO A 11 1.94 -15.05 39.50
C PRO A 11 2.97 -15.20 38.39
N ALA A 12 4.26 -15.35 38.68
CA ALA A 12 5.33 -15.46 37.73
C ALA A 12 5.24 -16.75 36.87
N ALA A 13 4.96 -17.89 37.48
CA ALA A 13 4.82 -19.17 36.78
C ALA A 13 3.59 -19.16 35.85
N SER A 14 2.47 -18.60 36.27
CA SER A 14 1.26 -18.42 35.45
C SER A 14 1.53 -17.48 34.25
N THR A 15 2.25 -16.38 34.46
CA THR A 15 2.62 -15.44 33.40
C THR A 15 3.55 -16.09 32.38
N VAL A 16 4.56 -16.83 32.81
CA VAL A 16 5.48 -17.54 31.90
C VAL A 16 4.75 -18.58 31.05
N ALA A 17 3.85 -19.36 31.68
CA ALA A 17 3.04 -20.34 30.96
C ALA A 17 2.13 -19.66 29.90
N HIS A 18 1.50 -18.53 30.26
CA HIS A 18 0.70 -17.74 29.32
C HIS A 18 1.54 -17.23 28.15
N ILE A 19 2.68 -16.60 28.41
CA ILE A 19 3.61 -16.13 27.37
C ILE A 19 4.07 -17.28 26.48
N GLY A 20 4.38 -18.46 27.05
CA GLY A 20 4.73 -19.66 26.30
C GLY A 20 3.64 -20.10 25.31
N GLY A 21 2.38 -20.05 25.74
CA GLY A 21 1.24 -20.32 24.88
C GLY A 21 1.08 -19.31 23.74
N VAL A 22 1.31 -18.01 24.02
CA VAL A 22 1.28 -16.95 22.99
C VAL A 22 2.42 -17.15 21.98
N LEU A 23 3.64 -17.43 22.45
CA LEU A 23 4.80 -17.69 21.58
C LEU A 23 4.58 -18.90 20.67
N SER A 24 3.92 -19.95 21.15
CA SER A 24 3.60 -21.13 20.34
C SER A 24 2.59 -20.78 19.22
N ARG A 25 1.59 -19.92 19.51
CA ARG A 25 0.65 -19.43 18.49
C ARG A 25 1.34 -18.51 17.48
N PHE A 26 2.21 -17.62 17.94
CA PHE A 26 3.00 -16.74 17.08
C PHE A 26 3.86 -17.54 16.10
N ARG A 27 4.64 -18.52 16.58
CA ARG A 27 5.49 -19.37 15.73
C ARG A 27 4.67 -20.15 14.69
N ARG A 28 3.51 -20.66 15.08
CA ARG A 28 2.61 -21.34 14.15
C ARG A 28 2.08 -20.38 13.08
N HIS A 29 1.70 -19.15 13.46
CA HIS A 29 1.27 -18.13 12.52
C HIS A 29 2.37 -17.80 11.50
N GLU A 30 3.61 -17.59 11.96
CA GLU A 30 4.76 -17.34 11.08
C GLU A 30 5.00 -18.49 10.08
N HIS A 31 4.91 -19.72 10.56
CA HIS A 31 5.05 -20.89 9.68
C HIS A 31 3.93 -20.94 8.62
N VAL A 32 2.68 -20.81 9.03
CA VAL A 32 1.53 -20.82 8.10
C VAL A 32 1.59 -19.63 7.14
N ALA A 33 2.01 -18.46 7.60
CA ALA A 33 2.14 -17.27 6.76
C ALA A 33 3.25 -17.43 5.71
N ALA A 34 4.36 -18.07 6.06
CA ALA A 34 5.46 -18.31 5.14
C ALA A 34 5.09 -19.28 3.99
N GLU A 35 4.13 -20.17 4.22
CA GLU A 35 3.68 -21.17 3.23
C GLU A 35 2.42 -20.72 2.46
N ALA A 36 1.74 -19.69 2.90
CA ALA A 36 0.52 -19.21 2.26
C ALA A 36 0.78 -18.58 0.88
N VAL A 37 -0.23 -18.62 0.02
CA VAL A 37 -0.35 -17.79 -1.17
C VAL A 37 -1.30 -16.64 -0.85
N ASN A 38 -0.81 -15.41 -0.90
CA ASN A 38 -1.59 -14.23 -0.54
C ASN A 38 -1.98 -13.42 -1.78
N LEU A 39 -3.27 -13.23 -1.97
CA LEU A 39 -3.87 -12.45 -3.06
C LEU A 39 -4.61 -11.21 -2.53
N VAL A 40 -4.31 -10.76 -1.33
CA VAL A 40 -4.89 -9.53 -0.77
C VAL A 40 -4.16 -8.32 -1.36
N PRO A 41 -4.83 -7.44 -2.14
CA PRO A 41 -4.13 -6.40 -2.91
C PRO A 41 -3.53 -5.26 -2.06
N SER A 42 -3.88 -5.21 -0.78
CA SER A 42 -3.35 -4.24 0.19
C SER A 42 -2.20 -4.79 1.04
N GLU A 43 -1.70 -5.99 0.74
CA GLU A 43 -0.63 -6.67 1.47
C GLU A 43 0.55 -7.00 0.55
N ASN A 44 1.73 -7.11 1.14
CA ASN A 44 2.94 -7.63 0.51
C ASN A 44 3.90 -8.13 1.59
N GLN A 45 4.93 -8.85 1.20
CA GLN A 45 5.99 -9.27 2.11
C GLN A 45 7.20 -8.34 2.02
N LEU A 46 7.92 -8.23 3.14
CA LEU A 46 9.29 -7.72 3.13
C LEU A 46 10.25 -8.82 2.70
N SER A 47 11.27 -8.46 1.94
CA SER A 47 12.42 -9.34 1.70
C SER A 47 13.11 -9.71 3.02
N PRO A 48 13.88 -10.80 3.07
CA PRO A 48 14.70 -11.12 4.23
C PRO A 48 15.63 -9.98 4.64
N LEU A 49 16.26 -9.30 3.67
CA LEU A 49 17.13 -8.14 3.90
C LEU A 49 16.39 -6.98 4.55
N ALA A 50 15.23 -6.59 4.00
CA ALA A 50 14.42 -5.49 4.53
C ALA A 50 13.82 -5.80 5.91
N ARG A 51 13.74 -7.06 6.34
CA ARG A 51 13.28 -7.45 7.69
C ARG A 51 14.33 -7.28 8.78
N LEU A 52 15.63 -7.28 8.45
CA LEU A 52 16.72 -7.26 9.45
C LEU A 52 16.62 -6.08 10.42
N PRO A 53 16.39 -4.83 9.97
CA PRO A 53 16.34 -3.69 10.87
C PRO A 53 15.26 -3.79 11.94
N LEU A 54 14.15 -4.49 11.67
CA LEU A 54 13.02 -4.62 12.60
C LEU A 54 13.37 -5.37 13.90
N ARG A 55 14.51 -6.07 13.92
CA ARG A 55 15.06 -6.75 15.12
C ARG A 55 16.26 -6.03 15.71
N SER A 56 16.62 -4.87 15.18
CA SER A 56 17.81 -4.12 15.60
C SER A 56 17.50 -3.17 16.76
N ASP A 57 18.58 -2.66 17.39
CA ASP A 57 18.51 -1.62 18.40
C ASP A 57 17.87 -0.32 17.86
N PHE A 58 17.95 -0.06 16.57
CA PHE A 58 17.34 1.09 15.91
C PHE A 58 15.83 1.21 16.15
N TYR A 59 15.14 0.11 16.46
CA TYR A 59 13.70 0.13 16.71
C TYR A 59 13.31 1.05 17.89
N ASN A 60 14.16 1.17 18.90
CA ASN A 60 13.92 1.96 20.11
C ASN A 60 14.79 3.23 20.21
N ARG A 61 15.48 3.62 19.13
CA ARG A 61 16.23 4.87 19.13
C ARG A 61 15.32 6.05 18.86
N TYR A 62 15.68 7.19 19.42
CA TYR A 62 15.00 8.44 19.22
C TYR A 62 15.86 9.38 18.41
N PHE A 63 15.27 9.98 17.39
CA PHE A 63 15.91 10.93 16.52
C PHE A 63 14.93 12.04 16.16
N PHE A 64 15.40 13.24 16.28
CA PHE A 64 14.65 14.44 15.99
C PHE A 64 15.58 15.43 15.33
N ASN A 65 15.58 15.50 14.03
CA ASN A 65 16.32 16.49 13.27
C ASN A 65 15.43 17.03 12.16
N ASP A 66 14.99 18.24 12.39
CA ASP A 66 14.09 18.96 11.54
C ASP A 66 14.66 19.21 10.14
N ALA A 67 15.96 19.52 10.08
CA ALA A 67 16.65 19.88 8.84
C ALA A 67 17.25 18.68 8.10
N LEU A 68 17.27 17.47 8.68
CA LEU A 68 18.09 16.34 8.22
C LEU A 68 19.58 16.75 8.05
N ASP A 69 20.03 17.72 8.85
CA ASP A 69 21.38 18.24 8.81
C ASP A 69 22.24 17.47 9.79
N PRO A 70 23.25 16.70 9.31
CA PRO A 70 24.09 15.89 10.17
C PRO A 70 24.92 16.71 11.19
N ASP A 71 25.07 18.01 10.99
CA ASP A 71 25.79 18.89 11.92
C ASP A 71 24.96 19.35 13.12
N PHE A 72 23.61 19.17 13.05
CA PHE A 72 22.65 19.58 14.08
C PHE A 72 22.00 18.39 14.81
N TRP A 73 22.80 17.53 15.40
CA TRP A 73 22.29 16.35 16.10
C TRP A 73 21.96 16.60 17.57
N GLN A 74 20.67 16.56 17.90
CA GLN A 74 20.22 16.59 19.30
C GLN A 74 20.42 15.25 19.99
N PHE A 75 20.33 14.16 19.25
CA PHE A 75 20.44 12.79 19.76
C PHE A 75 21.56 12.02 19.03
N ARG A 76 22.77 12.07 19.60
CA ARG A 76 23.95 11.46 18.98
C ARG A 76 23.82 9.97 18.70
N GLY A 77 23.09 9.21 19.55
CA GLY A 77 22.85 7.80 19.33
C GLY A 77 21.96 7.47 18.14
N GLY A 78 21.28 8.47 17.53
CA GLY A 78 20.50 8.34 16.31
C GLY A 78 21.21 8.82 15.04
N GLN A 79 22.45 9.32 15.14
CA GLN A 79 23.15 9.94 14.02
C GLN A 79 23.31 8.99 12.85
N GLU A 80 23.86 7.80 13.07
CA GLU A 80 24.08 6.81 12.02
C GLU A 80 22.79 6.42 11.30
N VAL A 81 21.68 6.31 12.03
CA VAL A 81 20.36 6.01 11.45
C VAL A 81 19.91 7.10 10.50
N ALA A 82 20.12 8.35 10.87
CA ALA A 82 19.70 9.47 10.04
C ALA A 82 20.60 9.64 8.80
N GLU A 83 21.89 9.34 8.91
CA GLU A 83 22.79 9.25 7.76
C GLU A 83 22.29 8.18 6.78
N LEU A 84 21.95 6.99 7.28
CA LEU A 84 21.39 5.91 6.48
C LEU A 84 19.98 6.21 5.94
N GLU A 85 19.16 6.99 6.65
CA GLU A 85 17.88 7.49 6.11
C GLU A 85 18.12 8.30 4.83
N ILE A 86 19.14 9.18 4.84
CA ILE A 86 19.48 10.01 3.69
C ILE A 86 20.10 9.15 2.57
N ASP A 87 21.14 8.39 2.89
CA ASP A 87 21.97 7.69 1.91
C ASP A 87 21.27 6.46 1.30
N LEU A 88 20.34 5.86 2.02
CA LEU A 88 19.68 4.65 1.57
C LEU A 88 18.22 4.88 1.19
N ALA A 89 17.37 5.37 2.13
CA ALA A 89 15.94 5.47 1.86
C ALA A 89 15.61 6.66 0.94
N ILE A 90 16.05 7.87 1.29
CA ILE A 90 15.75 9.08 0.51
C ILE A 90 16.44 9.03 -0.84
N HIS A 91 17.72 8.64 -0.90
CA HIS A 91 18.48 8.54 -2.13
C HIS A 91 17.82 7.60 -3.16
N ASN A 92 17.51 6.37 -2.77
CA ASN A 92 16.90 5.40 -3.69
C ASN A 92 15.48 5.79 -4.11
N LEU A 93 14.67 6.29 -3.18
CA LEU A 93 13.30 6.72 -3.51
C LEU A 93 13.31 7.99 -4.39
N SER A 94 14.25 8.91 -4.19
CA SER A 94 14.45 10.07 -5.07
C SER A 94 14.84 9.64 -6.48
N HIS A 95 15.76 8.68 -6.61
CA HIS A 95 16.14 8.13 -7.90
C HIS A 95 14.96 7.45 -8.62
N LEU A 96 14.23 6.59 -7.92
CA LEU A 96 13.08 5.85 -8.46
C LEU A 96 11.92 6.77 -8.87
N SER A 97 11.65 7.81 -8.10
CA SER A 97 10.52 8.72 -8.35
C SER A 97 10.86 9.90 -9.27
N GLY A 98 12.14 10.22 -9.44
CA GLY A 98 12.58 11.47 -10.07
C GLY A 98 12.21 12.72 -9.27
N ALA A 99 11.88 12.57 -7.99
CA ALA A 99 11.57 13.66 -7.08
C ALA A 99 12.81 14.03 -6.25
N PRO A 100 13.30 15.29 -6.29
CA PRO A 100 14.43 15.72 -5.46
C PRO A 100 14.06 15.77 -3.96
N HIS A 101 12.77 15.79 -3.63
CA HIS A 101 12.30 15.88 -2.25
C HIS A 101 11.44 14.68 -1.88
N VAL A 102 11.96 13.87 -0.96
CA VAL A 102 11.30 12.67 -0.43
C VAL A 102 11.21 12.80 1.09
N ASN A 103 10.03 12.62 1.65
CA ASN A 103 9.78 12.54 3.08
C ASN A 103 9.36 11.12 3.45
N VAL A 104 10.22 10.41 4.18
CA VAL A 104 10.03 9.00 4.60
C VAL A 104 9.53 8.88 6.04
N ARG A 105 9.16 9.98 6.68
CA ARG A 105 8.75 10.02 8.08
C ARG A 105 7.30 9.62 8.36
N PRO A 106 6.34 9.71 7.41
CA PRO A 106 5.01 9.18 7.68
C PRO A 106 5.06 7.71 8.11
N ILE A 107 4.37 7.38 9.22
CA ILE A 107 4.38 6.03 9.82
C ILE A 107 3.35 5.09 9.20
N SER A 108 2.53 5.58 8.30
CA SER A 108 1.51 4.81 7.56
C SER A 108 1.01 5.62 6.37
N GLY A 109 0.31 4.98 5.43
CA GLY A 109 -0.42 5.69 4.37
C GLY A 109 -1.42 6.70 4.92
N MET A 110 -2.13 6.36 6.01
CA MET A 110 -3.08 7.27 6.66
C MET A 110 -2.38 8.52 7.23
N SER A 111 -1.20 8.38 7.84
CA SER A 111 -0.44 9.54 8.32
C SER A 111 0.11 10.38 7.15
N ALA A 112 0.49 9.76 6.04
CA ALA A 112 0.87 10.47 4.82
C ALA A 112 -0.31 11.28 4.26
N MET A 113 -1.52 10.69 4.21
CA MET A 113 -2.76 11.38 3.83
C MET A 113 -3.03 12.61 4.72
N MET A 114 -3.00 12.44 6.05
CA MET A 114 -3.24 13.54 6.98
C MET A 114 -2.21 14.67 6.81
N ILE A 115 -0.93 14.32 6.65
CA ILE A 115 0.15 15.29 6.44
C ILE A 115 -0.03 16.02 5.11
N ALA A 116 -0.35 15.28 4.03
CA ALA A 116 -0.60 15.88 2.72
C ALA A 116 -1.78 16.85 2.76
N MET A 117 -2.90 16.46 3.36
CA MET A 117 -4.07 17.33 3.49
C MET A 117 -3.76 18.57 4.35
N ALA A 118 -3.19 18.39 5.55
CA ALA A 118 -2.86 19.50 6.43
C ALA A 118 -1.81 20.44 5.81
N GLY A 119 -0.83 19.90 5.09
CA GLY A 119 0.21 20.70 4.44
C GLY A 119 -0.28 21.41 3.17
N LEU A 120 -1.13 20.79 2.37
CA LEU A 120 -1.46 21.27 1.04
C LEU A 120 -2.81 21.99 0.97
N ALA A 121 -3.79 21.63 1.81
CA ALA A 121 -5.08 22.31 1.81
C ALA A 121 -5.09 23.64 2.60
N GLY A 122 -3.99 23.98 3.29
CA GLY A 122 -3.85 25.24 4.04
C GLY A 122 -4.61 25.24 5.37
N GLU A 123 -5.21 26.38 5.71
CA GLU A 123 -5.93 26.55 6.98
C GLU A 123 -7.30 25.84 6.98
N PRO A 124 -7.82 25.44 8.15
CA PRO A 124 -9.17 24.91 8.29
C PRO A 124 -10.24 25.80 7.65
N GLY A 125 -11.27 25.19 7.06
CA GLY A 125 -12.32 25.87 6.30
C GLY A 125 -12.13 25.87 4.78
N GLY A 126 -10.94 25.49 4.30
CA GLY A 126 -10.68 25.23 2.88
C GLY A 126 -11.46 24.01 2.35
N THR A 127 -11.45 23.81 1.04
CA THR A 127 -12.10 22.69 0.38
C THR A 127 -11.08 21.68 -0.13
N VAL A 128 -11.31 20.41 0.19
CA VAL A 128 -10.55 19.26 -0.36
C VAL A 128 -11.50 18.46 -1.25
N VAL A 129 -11.07 18.19 -2.47
CA VAL A 129 -11.78 17.33 -3.43
C VAL A 129 -11.11 15.97 -3.44
N SER A 130 -11.88 14.89 -3.35
CA SER A 130 -11.35 13.52 -3.43
C SER A 130 -12.17 12.64 -4.38
N ILE A 131 -11.70 11.44 -4.68
CA ILE A 131 -12.49 10.44 -5.40
C ILE A 131 -13.60 9.94 -4.47
N ALA A 132 -14.83 9.85 -5.00
CA ALA A 132 -15.95 9.27 -4.25
C ALA A 132 -15.66 7.81 -3.88
N ALA A 133 -15.92 7.41 -2.63
CA ALA A 133 -15.71 6.04 -2.18
C ALA A 133 -16.49 5.03 -3.06
N ALA A 134 -17.72 5.35 -3.47
CA ALA A 134 -18.52 4.54 -4.39
C ALA A 134 -17.90 4.39 -5.79
N SER A 135 -16.94 5.24 -6.15
CA SER A 135 -16.19 5.19 -7.41
C SER A 135 -14.78 4.65 -7.26
N GLY A 136 -14.44 4.07 -6.10
CA GLY A 136 -13.15 3.44 -5.85
C GLY A 136 -12.17 4.24 -5.00
N GLY A 137 -12.54 5.44 -4.55
CA GLY A 137 -11.77 6.22 -3.58
C GLY A 137 -11.65 5.52 -2.22
N HIS A 138 -10.68 5.93 -1.43
CA HIS A 138 -10.47 5.35 -0.11
C HIS A 138 -11.58 5.78 0.85
N TYR A 139 -12.16 4.82 1.55
CA TYR A 139 -13.35 5.00 2.40
C TYR A 139 -13.22 6.10 3.47
N ALA A 140 -12.01 6.39 3.94
CA ALA A 140 -11.79 7.35 5.03
C ALA A 140 -11.40 8.77 4.55
N THR A 141 -11.13 9.00 3.27
CA THR A 141 -10.54 10.25 2.79
C THR A 141 -11.41 11.47 3.09
N GLU A 142 -12.71 11.38 2.80
CA GLU A 142 -13.66 12.46 3.09
C GLU A 142 -13.78 12.72 4.60
N ASP A 143 -13.79 11.66 5.42
CA ASP A 143 -13.87 11.80 6.88
C ASP A 143 -12.61 12.41 7.48
N VAL A 144 -11.44 12.04 6.95
CA VAL A 144 -10.16 12.65 7.36
C VAL A 144 -10.14 14.13 7.03
N ALA A 145 -10.55 14.52 5.81
CA ALA A 145 -10.64 15.92 5.43
C ALA A 145 -11.54 16.72 6.38
N ARG A 146 -12.74 16.21 6.68
CA ARG A 146 -13.68 16.85 7.63
C ARG A 146 -13.11 16.93 9.05
N ARG A 147 -12.43 15.89 9.54
CA ARG A 147 -11.79 15.89 10.87
C ARG A 147 -10.62 16.87 10.99
N LEU A 148 -9.95 17.14 9.89
CA LEU A 148 -8.91 18.20 9.82
C LEU A 148 -9.50 19.60 9.67
N GLY A 149 -10.84 19.73 9.64
CA GLY A 149 -11.53 21.03 9.55
C GLY A 149 -11.77 21.51 8.13
N PHE A 150 -11.58 20.68 7.10
CA PHE A 150 -11.82 21.04 5.71
C PHE A 150 -13.25 20.69 5.28
N ARG A 151 -13.77 21.43 4.33
CA ARG A 151 -14.95 21.01 3.55
C ARG A 151 -14.53 19.92 2.58
N SER A 152 -15.32 18.85 2.51
CA SER A 152 -15.05 17.73 1.62
C SER A 152 -16.01 17.75 0.44
N ARG A 153 -15.49 17.60 -0.76
CA ARG A 153 -16.21 17.37 -2.02
C ARG A 153 -15.66 16.11 -2.65
N SER A 154 -16.51 15.36 -3.33
CA SER A 154 -16.05 14.16 -4.04
C SER A 154 -16.46 14.17 -5.50
N VAL A 155 -15.64 13.54 -6.34
CA VAL A 155 -15.85 13.37 -7.77
C VAL A 155 -15.96 11.88 -8.09
N PRO A 156 -16.86 11.49 -9.00
CA PRO A 156 -16.88 10.12 -9.52
C PRO A 156 -15.69 9.86 -10.43
N VAL A 157 -15.34 8.57 -10.58
CA VAL A 157 -14.41 8.08 -11.59
C VAL A 157 -15.22 7.51 -12.74
N VAL A 158 -14.88 7.91 -13.93
CA VAL A 158 -15.28 7.28 -15.19
C VAL A 158 -14.07 6.56 -15.77
N ARG A 159 -14.29 5.69 -16.74
CA ARG A 159 -13.17 4.95 -17.34
C ARG A 159 -12.07 5.90 -17.80
N GLY A 160 -10.84 5.69 -17.30
CA GLY A 160 -9.68 6.49 -17.68
C GLY A 160 -9.47 7.77 -16.88
N GLY A 161 -10.27 8.06 -15.82
CA GLY A 161 -9.98 9.22 -14.99
C GLY A 161 -11.14 9.67 -14.11
N VAL A 162 -10.98 10.81 -13.48
CA VAL A 162 -12.08 11.49 -12.77
C VAL A 162 -13.06 12.08 -13.77
N ASP A 163 -14.36 12.12 -13.41
CA ASP A 163 -15.39 12.71 -14.26
C ASP A 163 -15.10 14.21 -14.51
N PRO A 164 -14.82 14.60 -15.77
CA PRO A 164 -14.35 15.94 -16.08
C PRO A 164 -15.40 17.02 -15.84
N ASP A 165 -16.67 16.71 -16.05
CA ASP A 165 -17.76 17.68 -15.84
C ASP A 165 -17.95 17.96 -14.36
N SER A 166 -17.95 16.95 -13.53
CA SER A 166 -18.03 17.07 -12.07
C SER A 166 -16.83 17.82 -11.49
N LEU A 167 -15.61 17.49 -11.94
CA LEU A 167 -14.41 18.17 -11.49
C LEU A 167 -14.42 19.65 -11.91
N THR A 168 -14.73 19.95 -13.17
CA THR A 168 -14.81 21.32 -13.69
C THR A 168 -15.83 22.16 -12.92
N ARG A 169 -17.00 21.61 -12.62
CA ARG A 169 -18.02 22.30 -11.84
C ARG A 169 -17.52 22.65 -10.44
N ILE A 170 -16.89 21.71 -9.73
CA ILE A 170 -16.34 21.95 -8.39
C ILE A 170 -15.20 22.96 -8.42
N LEU A 171 -14.30 22.86 -9.41
CA LEU A 171 -13.19 23.83 -9.57
C LEU A 171 -13.70 25.25 -9.75
N ARG A 172 -14.77 25.44 -10.54
CA ARG A 172 -15.37 26.78 -10.77
C ARG A 172 -16.12 27.33 -9.57
N GLU A 173 -16.92 26.47 -8.91
CA GLU A 173 -17.84 26.90 -7.84
C GLU A 173 -17.13 27.08 -6.50
N ASP A 174 -16.23 26.14 -6.14
CA ASP A 174 -15.64 26.05 -4.81
C ASP A 174 -14.18 26.56 -4.73
N GLN A 175 -13.48 26.69 -5.86
CA GLN A 175 -12.05 27.04 -5.91
C GLN A 175 -11.26 26.29 -4.82
N PRO A 176 -11.22 24.95 -4.87
CA PRO A 176 -10.68 24.15 -3.77
C PRO A 176 -9.17 24.38 -3.59
N GLN A 177 -8.68 24.23 -2.39
CA GLN A 177 -7.25 24.35 -2.08
C GLN A 177 -6.46 23.11 -2.50
N LEU A 178 -7.13 21.95 -2.49
CA LEU A 178 -6.50 20.66 -2.79
C LEU A 178 -7.45 19.73 -3.52
N VAL A 179 -7.00 19.18 -4.62
CA VAL A 179 -7.51 17.93 -5.20
C VAL A 179 -6.61 16.81 -4.72
N TYR A 180 -7.16 15.87 -3.96
CA TYR A 180 -6.51 14.69 -3.40
C TYR A 180 -7.06 13.45 -4.07
N LEU A 181 -6.33 12.90 -5.03
CA LEU A 181 -6.75 11.72 -5.78
C LEU A 181 -6.16 10.46 -5.16
N ASP A 182 -7.03 9.68 -4.54
CA ASP A 182 -6.71 8.36 -4.00
C ASP A 182 -7.57 7.29 -4.71
N PHE A 183 -6.99 6.18 -5.08
CA PHE A 183 -7.70 5.15 -5.82
C PHE A 183 -7.44 3.78 -5.21
N GLN A 184 -8.25 3.43 -4.20
CA GLN A 184 -8.14 2.17 -3.45
C GLN A 184 -8.59 0.97 -4.28
N ASN A 185 -9.73 1.09 -4.96
CA ASN A 185 -10.30 0.04 -5.78
C ASN A 185 -10.07 0.38 -7.27
N CYS A 186 -8.86 0.10 -7.75
CA CYS A 186 -8.39 0.51 -9.06
C CYS A 186 -8.11 -0.69 -9.98
N ARG A 187 -8.81 -0.77 -11.11
CA ARG A 187 -8.47 -1.68 -12.20
C ARG A 187 -7.76 -0.99 -13.36
N TYR A 188 -7.88 0.32 -13.45
CA TYR A 188 -7.32 1.12 -14.55
C TYR A 188 -6.46 2.25 -14.01
N GLU A 189 -5.57 2.73 -14.85
CA GLU A 189 -4.77 3.92 -14.58
C GLU A 189 -5.64 5.18 -14.61
N LEU A 190 -5.32 6.17 -13.76
CA LEU A 190 -5.99 7.47 -13.76
C LEU A 190 -5.30 8.43 -14.73
N ASP A 191 -6.08 9.15 -15.53
CA ASP A 191 -5.60 10.28 -16.32
C ASP A 191 -5.31 11.50 -15.42
N ILE A 192 -4.12 11.54 -14.88
CA ILE A 192 -3.65 12.65 -14.04
C ILE A 192 -3.39 13.90 -14.91
N ALA A 193 -2.89 13.74 -16.12
CA ALA A 193 -2.63 14.87 -17.01
C ALA A 193 -3.92 15.62 -17.37
N GLY A 194 -5.02 14.88 -17.62
CA GLY A 194 -6.33 15.49 -17.83
C GLY A 194 -6.83 16.26 -16.60
N ALA A 195 -6.69 15.70 -15.40
CA ALA A 195 -7.05 16.41 -14.17
C ALA A 195 -6.21 17.68 -13.95
N VAL A 196 -4.90 17.62 -14.22
CA VAL A 196 -3.99 18.78 -14.18
C VAL A 196 -4.43 19.86 -15.19
N GLY A 197 -4.85 19.47 -16.40
CA GLY A 197 -5.36 20.39 -17.42
C GLY A 197 -6.57 21.18 -16.92
N LEU A 198 -7.55 20.49 -16.35
CA LEU A 198 -8.76 21.11 -15.78
C LEU A 198 -8.44 22.04 -14.60
N ILE A 199 -7.54 21.63 -13.71
CA ILE A 199 -7.11 22.46 -12.57
C ILE A 199 -6.47 23.76 -13.08
N LYS A 200 -5.53 23.68 -14.01
CA LYS A 200 -4.86 24.85 -14.58
C LYS A 200 -5.81 25.80 -15.27
N GLU A 201 -6.84 25.30 -15.92
CA GLU A 201 -7.82 26.10 -16.64
C GLU A 201 -8.84 26.78 -15.72
N PHE A 202 -9.34 26.09 -14.69
CA PHE A 202 -10.50 26.55 -13.92
C PHE A 202 -10.20 26.97 -12.48
N SER A 203 -9.08 26.52 -11.89
CA SER A 203 -8.67 26.88 -10.53
C SER A 203 -7.15 26.74 -10.36
N PRO A 204 -6.34 27.62 -11.00
CA PRO A 204 -4.88 27.44 -11.13
C PRO A 204 -4.11 27.44 -9.82
N ASP A 205 -4.70 27.96 -8.73
CA ASP A 205 -4.12 27.95 -7.39
C ASP A 205 -4.38 26.66 -6.61
N THR A 206 -5.25 25.76 -7.13
CA THR A 206 -5.55 24.45 -6.55
C THR A 206 -4.35 23.52 -6.71
N LEU A 207 -3.90 22.93 -5.62
CA LEU A 207 -2.83 21.92 -5.63
C LEU A 207 -3.41 20.54 -5.92
N LEU A 208 -2.60 19.69 -6.58
CA LEU A 208 -2.93 18.29 -6.84
C LEU A 208 -1.97 17.36 -6.10
N HIS A 209 -2.51 16.52 -5.23
CA HIS A 209 -1.81 15.38 -4.65
C HIS A 209 -2.39 14.07 -5.18
N VAL A 210 -1.51 13.13 -5.55
CA VAL A 210 -1.91 11.78 -5.97
C VAL A 210 -1.44 10.76 -4.94
N ASP A 211 -2.38 10.10 -4.27
CA ASP A 211 -2.10 9.00 -3.37
C ASP A 211 -1.92 7.70 -4.17
N CYS A 212 -0.68 7.29 -4.28
CA CYS A 212 -0.26 6.07 -4.98
C CYS A 212 -0.25 4.83 -4.08
N SER A 213 -0.90 4.82 -2.93
CA SER A 213 -0.83 3.71 -1.96
C SER A 213 -0.99 2.33 -2.59
N HIS A 214 -1.91 2.16 -3.52
CA HIS A 214 -2.11 0.89 -4.22
C HIS A 214 -1.18 0.68 -5.42
N THR A 215 -0.67 1.75 -6.01
CA THR A 215 0.09 1.72 -7.28
C THR A 215 1.54 2.15 -7.13
N LEU A 216 2.02 2.45 -5.92
CA LEU A 216 3.38 3.01 -5.70
C LEU A 216 4.48 2.15 -6.35
N GLY A 217 4.43 0.83 -6.18
CA GLY A 217 5.39 -0.06 -6.82
C GLY A 217 5.28 -0.08 -8.35
N LEU A 218 4.08 0.08 -8.91
CA LEU A 218 3.88 0.13 -10.35
C LEU A 218 4.39 1.45 -10.95
N VAL A 219 4.18 2.56 -10.26
CA VAL A 219 4.69 3.89 -10.63
C VAL A 219 6.21 3.94 -10.52
N LEU A 220 6.78 3.56 -9.38
CA LEU A 220 8.23 3.60 -9.16
C LEU A 220 8.98 2.58 -10.03
N GLY A 221 8.34 1.47 -10.41
CA GLY A 221 8.86 0.49 -11.35
C GLY A 221 8.65 0.86 -12.83
N GLY A 222 8.02 2.00 -13.11
CA GLY A 222 7.81 2.50 -14.48
C GLY A 222 6.81 1.70 -15.32
N ALA A 223 5.93 0.91 -14.68
CA ALA A 223 4.85 0.19 -15.35
C ALA A 223 3.54 1.01 -15.41
N MET A 224 3.44 2.08 -14.61
CA MET A 224 2.40 3.10 -14.66
C MET A 224 3.04 4.50 -14.75
N ALA A 225 2.31 5.46 -15.29
CA ALA A 225 2.81 6.82 -15.43
C ALA A 225 3.08 7.48 -14.07
N ASN A 226 4.14 8.27 -14.01
CA ASN A 226 4.51 8.98 -12.79
C ASN A 226 3.69 10.28 -12.67
N PRO A 227 2.86 10.45 -11.62
CA PRO A 227 2.03 11.63 -11.43
C PRO A 227 2.81 12.95 -11.41
N LEU A 228 4.02 12.97 -10.85
CA LEU A 228 4.86 14.18 -10.81
C LEU A 228 5.31 14.61 -12.20
N LEU A 229 5.50 13.66 -13.12
CA LEU A 229 5.85 13.95 -14.52
C LEU A 229 4.61 14.36 -15.32
N GLN A 230 3.42 13.97 -14.90
CA GLN A 230 2.15 14.40 -15.46
C GLN A 230 1.67 15.76 -14.94
N GLY A 231 2.38 16.35 -13.95
CA GLY A 231 2.14 17.68 -13.44
C GLY A 231 1.46 17.78 -12.09
N ALA A 232 1.33 16.66 -11.35
CA ALA A 232 0.91 16.71 -9.96
C ALA A 232 1.95 17.44 -9.09
N ASP A 233 1.49 18.21 -8.08
CA ASP A 233 2.36 18.96 -7.17
C ASP A 233 3.09 18.03 -6.20
N SER A 234 2.44 16.94 -5.82
CA SER A 234 3.01 15.91 -4.96
C SER A 234 2.37 14.55 -5.20
N MET A 235 3.08 13.50 -4.82
CA MET A 235 2.54 12.14 -4.73
C MET A 235 3.03 11.46 -3.47
N GLY A 236 2.40 10.36 -3.09
CA GLY A 236 2.82 9.57 -1.93
C GLY A 236 1.88 8.44 -1.62
N GLY A 237 1.87 8.01 -0.37
CA GLY A 237 0.99 6.95 0.11
C GLY A 237 1.72 5.88 0.92
N SER A 238 1.08 4.73 1.12
CA SER A 238 1.64 3.60 1.86
C SER A 238 2.69 2.84 1.07
N THR A 239 3.65 2.24 1.79
CA THR A 239 4.84 1.60 1.22
C THR A 239 4.85 0.07 1.29
N HIS A 240 3.71 -0.59 1.59
CA HIS A 240 3.65 -2.03 1.87
C HIS A 240 2.65 -2.82 1.01
N LYS A 241 2.25 -2.25 -0.15
CA LYS A 241 1.28 -2.88 -1.07
C LYS A 241 2.01 -3.31 -2.35
N THR A 242 1.80 -2.65 -3.47
CA THR A 242 2.58 -2.95 -4.69
C THR A 242 4.06 -2.63 -4.52
N PHE A 243 4.41 -1.61 -3.74
CA PHE A 243 5.80 -1.43 -3.30
C PHE A 243 6.05 -2.37 -2.10
N PRO A 244 7.05 -3.29 -2.16
CA PRO A 244 7.27 -4.33 -1.16
C PRO A 244 8.09 -3.83 0.04
N GLY A 245 7.69 -2.69 0.61
CA GLY A 245 8.33 -2.07 1.76
C GLY A 245 7.58 -2.32 3.07
N PRO A 246 8.07 -1.74 4.18
CA PRO A 246 7.43 -1.83 5.49
C PRO A 246 6.12 -1.04 5.56
N HIS A 247 5.39 -1.22 6.63
CA HIS A 247 4.18 -0.45 6.96
C HIS A 247 4.52 1.02 7.27
N LYS A 248 4.91 1.77 6.25
CA LYS A 248 5.16 3.22 6.34
C LYS A 248 4.37 4.00 5.30
N GLY A 249 4.56 5.28 5.28
CA GLY A 249 4.15 6.17 4.22
C GLY A 249 5.32 6.97 3.69
N VAL A 250 5.15 7.52 2.51
CA VAL A 250 6.10 8.39 1.84
C VAL A 250 5.38 9.54 1.17
N LEU A 251 6.02 10.72 1.12
CA LEU A 251 5.55 11.88 0.36
C LEU A 251 6.69 12.39 -0.51
N MET A 252 6.39 12.71 -1.75
CA MET A 252 7.36 13.08 -2.78
C MET A 252 6.88 14.32 -3.53
N THR A 253 7.80 15.23 -3.85
CA THR A 253 7.50 16.42 -4.66
C THR A 253 8.75 16.92 -5.39
N ARG A 254 8.54 17.69 -6.46
CA ARG A 254 9.59 18.37 -7.21
C ARG A 254 9.75 19.85 -6.81
N SER A 255 8.90 20.35 -5.92
CA SER A 255 8.82 21.76 -5.52
C SER A 255 9.38 21.97 -4.12
N ASP A 256 10.34 22.90 -3.97
CA ASP A 256 10.83 23.34 -2.65
C ASP A 256 9.72 23.94 -1.79
N HIS A 257 8.79 24.67 -2.41
CA HIS A 257 7.66 25.26 -1.70
C HIS A 257 6.74 24.18 -1.12
N ILE A 258 6.37 23.18 -1.92
CA ILE A 258 5.53 22.06 -1.47
C ILE A 258 6.26 21.22 -0.41
N ARG A 259 7.57 20.96 -0.59
CA ARG A 259 8.43 20.33 0.42
C ARG A 259 8.32 21.04 1.77
N GLY A 260 8.46 22.37 1.79
CA GLY A 260 8.36 23.17 3.02
C GLY A 260 7.02 22.95 3.73
N ARG A 261 5.91 23.03 2.99
CA ARG A 261 4.55 22.84 3.52
C ARG A 261 4.32 21.43 4.09
N LEU A 262 4.74 20.40 3.34
CA LEU A 262 4.62 18.99 3.78
C LEU A 262 5.46 18.72 5.02
N ARG A 263 6.67 19.28 5.09
CA ARG A 263 7.57 19.14 6.23
C ARG A 263 7.03 19.84 7.48
N ASP A 264 6.51 21.05 7.35
CA ASP A 264 5.89 21.80 8.45
C ASP A 264 4.68 21.04 9.03
N ALA A 265 3.82 20.50 8.17
CA ALA A 265 2.68 19.70 8.59
C ALA A 265 3.16 18.40 9.28
N GLN A 266 4.12 17.71 8.70
CA GLN A 266 4.69 16.50 9.28
C GLN A 266 5.27 16.76 10.67
N PHE A 267 6.05 17.80 10.83
CA PHE A 267 6.69 18.14 12.08
C PHE A 267 5.70 18.41 13.23
N ARG A 268 4.56 19.02 12.93
CA ARG A 268 3.51 19.30 13.91
C ARG A 268 2.61 18.12 14.22
N MET A 269 2.50 17.17 13.31
CA MET A 269 1.60 16.02 13.43
C MET A 269 2.31 14.73 13.83
N LEU A 270 3.62 14.63 13.60
CA LEU A 270 4.39 13.42 13.78
C LEU A 270 5.82 13.75 14.25
N SER A 271 6.09 13.59 15.54
CA SER A 271 7.40 13.90 16.11
C SER A 271 8.41 12.77 15.99
N SER A 272 7.98 11.53 16.18
CA SER A 272 8.82 10.34 16.14
C SER A 272 8.40 9.42 14.99
N HIS A 273 9.36 8.97 14.21
CA HIS A 273 9.14 8.01 13.15
C HIS A 273 10.02 6.78 13.38
N HIS A 274 9.53 5.61 13.17
CA HIS A 274 10.16 4.33 13.51
C HIS A 274 11.42 4.10 12.66
N PHE A 275 12.61 4.21 13.25
CA PHE A 275 13.89 4.14 12.52
C PHE A 275 14.13 2.77 11.90
N ALA A 276 13.86 1.69 12.62
CA ALA A 276 13.99 0.35 12.08
C ALA A 276 13.14 0.18 10.80
N GLU A 277 11.94 0.75 10.78
CA GLU A 277 11.09 0.73 9.60
C GLU A 277 11.60 1.67 8.51
N THR A 278 12.24 2.80 8.85
CA THR A 278 12.92 3.66 7.86
C THR A 278 14.09 2.94 7.22
N MET A 279 14.85 2.18 7.99
CA MET A 279 15.93 1.34 7.46
C MET A 279 15.39 0.20 6.59
N ALA A 280 14.31 -0.46 7.03
CA ALA A 280 13.62 -1.48 6.23
C ALA A 280 13.13 -0.90 4.89
N LEU A 281 12.59 0.33 4.91
CA LEU A 281 12.19 1.05 3.70
C LEU A 281 13.39 1.34 2.79
N GLY A 282 14.53 1.71 3.36
CA GLY A 282 15.78 1.95 2.63
C GLY A 282 16.29 0.70 1.91
N PHE A 283 16.36 -0.43 2.60
CA PHE A 283 16.72 -1.70 1.97
C PHE A 283 15.73 -2.13 0.90
N ALA A 284 14.43 -2.04 1.17
CA ALA A 284 13.41 -2.32 0.17
C ALA A 284 13.54 -1.42 -1.07
N ALA A 285 13.86 -0.13 -0.89
CA ALA A 285 14.06 0.80 -2.00
C ALA A 285 15.33 0.48 -2.80
N ALA A 286 16.40 0.06 -2.14
CA ALA A 286 17.64 -0.37 -2.80
C ALA A 286 17.43 -1.65 -3.63
N GLU A 287 16.74 -2.65 -3.09
CA GLU A 287 16.34 -3.85 -3.85
C GLU A 287 15.40 -3.46 -5.01
N PHE A 288 14.46 -2.58 -4.77
CA PHE A 288 13.51 -2.12 -5.76
C PHE A 288 14.19 -1.34 -6.91
N ALA A 289 15.26 -0.62 -6.64
CA ALA A 289 16.06 0.01 -7.69
C ALA A 289 16.65 -1.01 -8.68
N HIS A 290 16.89 -2.25 -8.23
CA HIS A 290 17.36 -3.33 -9.08
C HIS A 290 16.21 -4.14 -9.71
N PHE A 291 15.24 -4.57 -8.91
CA PHE A 291 14.19 -5.50 -9.32
C PHE A 291 12.88 -4.82 -9.71
N GLY A 292 12.68 -3.55 -9.39
CA GLY A 292 11.38 -2.88 -9.46
C GLY A 292 10.76 -2.82 -10.85
N ALA A 293 11.57 -2.54 -11.89
CA ALA A 293 11.05 -2.44 -13.24
C ALA A 293 10.55 -3.80 -13.82
N PRO A 294 11.29 -4.91 -13.74
CA PRO A 294 10.76 -6.20 -14.15
C PRO A 294 9.61 -6.68 -13.25
N TYR A 295 9.69 -6.46 -11.94
CA TYR A 295 8.61 -6.79 -11.00
C TYR A 295 7.29 -6.08 -11.34
N ALA A 296 7.32 -4.76 -11.51
CA ALA A 296 6.12 -3.97 -11.76
C ALA A 296 5.40 -4.41 -13.06
N ARG A 297 6.16 -4.64 -14.13
CA ARG A 297 5.61 -5.19 -15.38
C ARG A 297 5.01 -6.57 -15.19
N GLN A 298 5.71 -7.45 -14.46
CA GLN A 298 5.24 -8.81 -14.21
C GLN A 298 3.96 -8.82 -13.36
N VAL A 299 3.79 -7.91 -12.41
CA VAL A 299 2.56 -7.78 -11.61
C VAL A 299 1.34 -7.54 -12.51
N ILE A 300 1.42 -6.59 -13.44
CA ILE A 300 0.32 -6.29 -14.37
C ILE A 300 0.08 -7.47 -15.31
N THR A 301 1.14 -8.05 -15.89
CA THR A 301 1.06 -9.24 -16.76
C THR A 301 0.39 -10.40 -16.02
N ASN A 302 0.78 -10.65 -14.78
CA ASN A 302 0.19 -11.71 -13.95
C ASN A 302 -1.28 -11.44 -13.65
N ALA A 303 -1.66 -10.18 -13.37
CA ALA A 303 -3.05 -9.83 -13.10
C ALA A 303 -3.95 -10.06 -14.35
N GLN A 304 -3.48 -9.66 -15.52
CA GLN A 304 -4.17 -9.88 -16.79
C GLN A 304 -4.27 -11.38 -17.11
N TYR A 305 -3.16 -12.09 -17.05
CA TYR A 305 -3.11 -13.54 -17.33
C TYR A 305 -4.02 -14.34 -16.40
N PHE A 306 -3.96 -14.07 -15.09
CA PHE A 306 -4.78 -14.78 -14.13
C PHE A 306 -6.27 -14.48 -14.32
N GLY A 307 -6.62 -13.24 -14.64
CA GLY A 307 -7.99 -12.86 -14.96
C GLY A 307 -8.54 -13.61 -16.19
N GLU A 308 -7.77 -13.70 -17.26
CA GLU A 308 -8.15 -14.50 -18.45
C GLU A 308 -8.25 -15.99 -18.11
N ARG A 309 -7.29 -16.52 -17.36
CA ARG A 309 -7.30 -17.92 -16.96
C ARG A 309 -8.52 -18.27 -16.11
N LEU A 310 -8.93 -17.38 -15.19
CA LEU A 310 -10.17 -17.56 -14.42
C LEU A 310 -11.42 -17.54 -15.32
N ARG A 311 -11.46 -16.70 -16.35
CA ARG A 311 -12.56 -16.67 -17.34
C ARG A 311 -12.63 -17.98 -18.14
N GLU A 312 -11.49 -18.48 -18.61
CA GLU A 312 -11.42 -19.77 -19.34
C GLU A 312 -11.98 -20.92 -18.52
N VAL A 313 -11.75 -20.95 -17.21
CA VAL A 313 -12.29 -21.98 -16.32
C VAL A 313 -13.67 -21.62 -15.75
N GLY A 314 -14.33 -20.61 -16.29
CA GLY A 314 -15.73 -20.27 -16.06
C GLY A 314 -16.03 -19.44 -14.81
N PHE A 315 -15.11 -18.60 -14.35
CA PHE A 315 -15.39 -17.58 -13.35
C PHE A 315 -15.86 -16.26 -13.99
N ASP A 316 -16.74 -15.54 -13.31
CA ASP A 316 -17.23 -14.21 -13.73
C ASP A 316 -16.23 -13.13 -13.28
N VAL A 317 -15.22 -12.89 -14.12
CA VAL A 317 -14.21 -11.83 -13.90
C VAL A 317 -14.74 -10.50 -14.44
N VAL A 318 -14.73 -9.48 -13.60
CA VAL A 318 -15.19 -8.13 -13.95
C VAL A 318 -14.27 -7.49 -14.98
N ALA A 319 -14.84 -7.05 -16.09
CA ALA A 319 -14.11 -6.38 -17.17
C ALA A 319 -14.97 -5.29 -17.80
N ASP A 320 -14.32 -4.26 -18.38
CA ASP A 320 -14.98 -3.21 -19.15
C ASP A 320 -14.52 -3.32 -20.62
N ASP A 321 -15.46 -3.51 -21.55
CA ASP A 321 -15.18 -3.75 -22.97
C ASP A 321 -14.11 -4.85 -23.23
N GLY A 322 -14.13 -5.89 -22.40
CA GLY A 322 -13.19 -6.99 -22.49
C GLY A 322 -11.88 -6.80 -21.72
N HIS A 323 -11.53 -5.59 -21.30
CA HIS A 323 -10.32 -5.32 -20.52
C HIS A 323 -10.53 -5.60 -19.03
N ILE A 324 -9.67 -6.42 -18.45
CA ILE A 324 -9.77 -6.83 -17.05
C ILE A 324 -9.13 -5.78 -16.15
N THR A 325 -7.85 -5.46 -16.41
CA THR A 325 -7.07 -4.57 -15.54
C THR A 325 -5.82 -4.00 -16.23
N GLU A 326 -5.37 -2.86 -15.78
CA GLU A 326 -4.09 -2.21 -16.06
C GLU A 326 -3.23 -2.11 -14.78
N THR A 327 -3.69 -2.73 -13.67
CA THR A 327 -3.03 -2.65 -12.36
C THR A 327 -2.75 -4.03 -11.78
N HIS A 328 -2.41 -4.09 -10.49
CA HIS A 328 -2.24 -5.34 -9.75
C HIS A 328 -3.55 -6.02 -9.36
N GLN A 329 -4.70 -5.32 -9.49
CA GLN A 329 -6.00 -5.81 -9.01
C GLN A 329 -6.82 -6.42 -10.14
N LEU A 330 -7.50 -7.50 -9.83
CA LEU A 330 -8.64 -8.00 -10.59
C LEU A 330 -9.78 -8.37 -9.66
N TRP A 331 -11.02 -8.36 -10.17
CA TRP A 331 -12.22 -8.63 -9.40
C TRP A 331 -13.00 -9.78 -10.02
N ALA A 332 -13.53 -10.67 -9.17
CA ALA A 332 -14.29 -11.82 -9.62
C ALA A 332 -15.56 -12.01 -8.77
N ARG A 333 -16.71 -12.15 -9.42
CA ARG A 333 -17.98 -12.50 -8.78
C ARG A 333 -18.04 -14.00 -8.59
N ILE A 334 -18.47 -14.43 -7.40
CA ILE A 334 -18.59 -15.87 -7.08
C ILE A 334 -20.05 -16.28 -6.98
N GLY A 335 -20.89 -15.40 -6.46
CA GLY A 335 -22.31 -15.63 -6.22
C GLY A 335 -22.84 -14.62 -5.22
N ASP A 336 -23.82 -15.04 -4.43
CA ASP A 336 -24.32 -14.24 -3.30
C ASP A 336 -23.33 -14.21 -2.12
N ALA A 337 -23.74 -13.58 -1.02
CA ALA A 337 -22.87 -13.42 0.15
C ALA A 337 -22.45 -14.76 0.78
N ASP A 338 -23.37 -15.72 0.86
CA ASP A 338 -23.08 -17.02 1.46
C ASP A 338 -22.15 -17.85 0.57
N ALA A 339 -22.40 -17.86 -0.73
CA ALA A 339 -21.55 -18.54 -1.71
C ALA A 339 -20.14 -17.96 -1.73
N THR A 340 -20.01 -16.62 -1.74
CA THR A 340 -18.71 -15.93 -1.74
C THR A 340 -17.95 -16.17 -0.44
N SER A 341 -18.62 -16.13 0.71
CA SER A 341 -18.03 -16.44 2.02
C SER A 341 -17.54 -17.88 2.08
N ALA A 342 -18.38 -18.83 1.70
CA ALA A 342 -18.02 -20.24 1.69
C ALA A 342 -16.85 -20.55 0.73
N PHE A 343 -16.81 -19.88 -0.42
CA PHE A 343 -15.72 -20.01 -1.39
C PHE A 343 -14.40 -19.48 -0.82
N SER A 344 -14.41 -18.30 -0.24
CA SER A 344 -13.22 -17.72 0.39
C SER A 344 -12.69 -18.56 1.55
N GLN A 345 -13.60 -19.18 2.33
CA GLN A 345 -13.23 -20.09 3.41
C GLN A 345 -12.52 -21.35 2.87
N ARG A 346 -13.02 -21.95 1.78
CA ARG A 346 -12.37 -23.12 1.17
C ARG A 346 -10.98 -22.79 0.62
N LEU A 347 -10.79 -21.61 0.01
CA LEU A 347 -9.46 -21.15 -0.38
C LEU A 347 -8.54 -20.97 0.83
N PHE A 348 -9.04 -20.38 1.91
CA PHE A 348 -8.28 -20.20 3.14
C PHE A 348 -7.84 -21.56 3.75
N GLU A 349 -8.69 -22.58 3.70
CA GLU A 349 -8.36 -23.94 4.13
C GLU A 349 -7.26 -24.60 3.27
N GLN A 350 -7.11 -24.15 2.02
CA GLN A 350 -6.00 -24.51 1.12
C GLN A 350 -4.74 -23.63 1.29
N GLY A 351 -4.73 -22.72 2.27
CA GLY A 351 -3.63 -21.78 2.49
C GLY A 351 -3.61 -20.60 1.52
N ILE A 352 -4.70 -20.37 0.76
CA ILE A 352 -4.83 -19.28 -0.20
C ILE A 352 -5.67 -18.16 0.43
N ARG A 353 -5.10 -16.98 0.57
CA ARG A 353 -5.74 -15.80 1.19
C ARG A 353 -6.29 -14.87 0.12
N VAL A 354 -7.56 -14.50 0.25
CA VAL A 354 -8.24 -13.58 -0.65
C VAL A 354 -8.96 -12.48 0.12
N ASN A 355 -9.24 -11.35 -0.53
CA ASN A 355 -10.06 -10.28 0.04
C ASN A 355 -11.46 -10.32 -0.55
N VAL A 356 -12.48 -10.43 0.29
CA VAL A 356 -13.89 -10.24 -0.07
C VAL A 356 -14.27 -8.80 0.17
N GLN A 357 -14.82 -8.14 -0.84
CA GLN A 357 -15.21 -6.73 -0.81
C GLN A 357 -16.68 -6.61 -1.24
N VAL A 358 -17.45 -5.78 -0.54
CA VAL A 358 -18.90 -5.59 -0.83
C VAL A 358 -19.18 -4.33 -1.65
N ASP A 359 -18.24 -3.37 -1.69
CA ASP A 359 -18.43 -2.03 -2.25
C ASP A 359 -17.51 -1.76 -3.45
N LEU A 360 -17.31 -2.76 -4.30
CA LEU A 360 -16.51 -2.54 -5.52
C LEU A 360 -17.32 -1.73 -6.55
N PRO A 361 -16.73 -0.69 -7.16
CA PRO A 361 -17.42 0.16 -8.12
C PRO A 361 -18.06 -0.63 -9.27
N GLY A 362 -19.36 -0.43 -9.48
CA GLY A 362 -20.09 -1.12 -10.55
C GLY A 362 -20.33 -2.61 -10.34
N VAL A 363 -19.97 -3.15 -9.17
CA VAL A 363 -20.15 -4.58 -8.84
C VAL A 363 -21.21 -4.71 -7.74
N PRO A 364 -22.42 -5.18 -8.05
CA PRO A 364 -23.44 -5.38 -7.02
C PRO A 364 -23.09 -6.59 -6.14
N GLY A 365 -23.14 -6.38 -4.83
CA GLY A 365 -22.88 -7.43 -3.83
C GLY A 365 -21.40 -7.76 -3.63
N PRO A 366 -21.12 -8.83 -2.87
CA PRO A 366 -19.76 -9.23 -2.55
C PRO A 366 -19.03 -9.85 -3.76
N ALA A 367 -17.76 -9.50 -3.90
CA ALA A 367 -16.88 -10.09 -4.89
C ALA A 367 -15.47 -10.28 -4.32
N LEU A 368 -14.68 -11.11 -4.93
CA LEU A 368 -13.26 -11.21 -4.63
C LEU A 368 -12.52 -10.02 -5.24
N ARG A 369 -11.74 -9.32 -4.44
CA ARG A 369 -10.75 -8.35 -4.88
C ARG A 369 -9.37 -8.99 -4.72
N LEU A 370 -8.76 -9.34 -5.84
CA LEU A 370 -7.51 -10.09 -5.88
C LEU A 370 -6.36 -9.20 -6.30
N GLY A 371 -5.20 -9.35 -5.66
CA GLY A 371 -3.96 -8.67 -5.97
C GLY A 371 -2.84 -9.65 -6.28
N LEU A 372 -2.07 -9.40 -7.32
CA LEU A 372 -0.99 -10.29 -7.76
C LEU A 372 0.40 -9.82 -7.33
N ASN A 373 0.46 -8.76 -6.52
CA ASN A 373 1.72 -8.13 -6.11
C ASN A 373 2.59 -9.05 -5.24
N GLU A 374 2.07 -9.65 -4.17
CA GLU A 374 2.86 -10.49 -3.28
C GLU A 374 3.27 -11.81 -3.96
N LEU A 375 2.33 -12.49 -4.62
CA LEU A 375 2.63 -13.71 -5.39
C LEU A 375 3.74 -13.44 -6.41
N THR A 376 3.68 -12.33 -7.15
CA THR A 376 4.71 -11.95 -8.11
C THR A 376 6.03 -11.66 -7.43
N PHE A 377 6.03 -10.90 -6.32
CA PHE A 377 7.25 -10.57 -5.58
C PHE A 377 8.02 -11.81 -5.12
N LEU A 378 7.30 -12.87 -4.78
CA LEU A 378 7.83 -14.17 -4.36
C LEU A 378 8.23 -15.09 -5.53
N GLY A 379 8.10 -14.65 -6.78
CA GLY A 379 8.51 -15.40 -7.96
C GLY A 379 7.38 -16.15 -8.67
N GLY A 380 6.13 -15.92 -8.31
CA GLY A 380 4.98 -16.53 -8.99
C GLY A 380 4.81 -15.97 -10.40
N GLY A 381 4.81 -16.87 -11.41
CA GLY A 381 4.59 -16.58 -12.81
C GLY A 381 3.45 -17.40 -13.40
N ALA A 382 3.42 -17.58 -14.74
CA ALA A 382 2.32 -18.23 -15.46
C ALA A 382 2.01 -19.65 -14.96
N GLU A 383 3.02 -20.47 -14.66
CA GLU A 383 2.83 -21.83 -14.15
C GLU A 383 2.17 -21.82 -12.77
N ALA A 384 2.62 -20.95 -11.88
CA ALA A 384 2.00 -20.79 -10.55
C ALA A 384 0.55 -20.29 -10.65
N LEU A 385 0.26 -19.40 -11.60
CA LEU A 385 -1.09 -18.88 -11.83
C LEU A 385 -2.02 -19.93 -12.47
N ALA A 386 -1.48 -20.82 -13.30
CA ALA A 386 -2.24 -21.96 -13.81
C ALA A 386 -2.62 -22.91 -12.65
N ALA A 387 -1.65 -23.30 -11.80
CA ALA A 387 -1.90 -24.10 -10.60
C ALA A 387 -2.90 -23.42 -9.65
N LEU A 388 -2.79 -22.09 -9.48
CA LEU A 388 -3.73 -21.31 -8.67
C LEU A 388 -5.16 -21.35 -9.23
N ALA A 389 -5.32 -21.26 -10.56
CA ALA A 389 -6.64 -21.38 -11.19
C ALA A 389 -7.25 -22.77 -10.96
N ASP A 390 -6.46 -23.82 -10.96
CA ASP A 390 -6.92 -25.18 -10.64
C ASP A 390 -7.41 -25.26 -9.18
N GLU A 391 -6.73 -24.60 -8.22
CA GLU A 391 -7.19 -24.51 -6.82
C GLU A 391 -8.52 -23.74 -6.70
N PHE A 392 -8.73 -22.71 -7.53
CA PHE A 392 -10.00 -21.99 -7.59
C PHE A 392 -11.13 -22.91 -8.11
N VAL A 393 -10.85 -23.76 -9.11
CA VAL A 393 -11.81 -24.76 -9.62
C VAL A 393 -12.14 -25.79 -8.54
N GLU A 394 -11.13 -26.30 -7.82
CA GLU A 394 -11.33 -27.24 -6.71
C GLU A 394 -12.17 -26.60 -5.59
N ALA A 395 -11.86 -25.37 -5.18
CA ALA A 395 -12.63 -24.65 -4.17
C ALA A 395 -14.11 -24.45 -4.60
N ARG A 396 -14.36 -24.22 -5.90
CA ARG A 396 -15.72 -24.09 -6.44
C ARG A 396 -16.47 -25.43 -6.43
N SER A 397 -15.77 -26.55 -6.63
CA SER A 397 -16.40 -27.88 -6.65
C SER A 397 -17.00 -28.29 -5.30
N GLY A 398 -16.61 -27.64 -4.20
CA GLY A 398 -17.06 -27.98 -2.85
C GLY A 398 -16.45 -29.25 -2.27
N ARG A 399 -15.45 -29.84 -2.94
CA ARG A 399 -14.72 -31.01 -2.42
C ARG A 399 -13.94 -30.64 -1.17
N THR A 400 -13.74 -31.62 -0.28
CA THR A 400 -12.99 -31.41 0.96
C THR A 400 -11.53 -31.04 0.64
N ALA A 401 -11.06 -29.93 1.19
CA ALA A 401 -9.71 -29.44 1.05
C ALA A 401 -8.69 -30.41 1.68
N ASP A 402 -7.56 -30.66 0.99
CA ASP A 402 -6.44 -31.43 1.54
C ASP A 402 -5.43 -30.56 2.31
N GLY A 403 -5.64 -29.23 2.31
CA GLY A 403 -4.79 -28.25 2.96
C GLY A 403 -3.46 -27.96 2.24
N LYS A 404 -3.26 -28.43 1.01
CA LYS A 404 -2.00 -28.34 0.28
C LYS A 404 -2.04 -27.44 -0.96
N GLY A 405 -3.13 -26.72 -1.19
CA GLY A 405 -3.30 -25.89 -2.38
C GLY A 405 -2.19 -24.84 -2.52
N ALA A 406 -1.91 -24.09 -1.46
CA ALA A 406 -0.81 -23.12 -1.48
C ALA A 406 0.54 -23.77 -1.78
N GLN A 407 0.82 -24.95 -1.24
CA GLN A 407 2.06 -25.68 -1.52
C GLN A 407 2.18 -25.98 -3.02
N ARG A 408 1.13 -26.53 -3.65
CA ARG A 408 1.13 -26.83 -5.10
C ARG A 408 1.41 -25.61 -5.96
N VAL A 409 0.81 -24.46 -5.60
CA VAL A 409 1.07 -23.20 -6.29
C VAL A 409 2.52 -22.75 -6.11
N ARG A 410 3.06 -22.84 -4.89
CA ARG A 410 4.42 -22.39 -4.57
C ARG A 410 5.51 -23.28 -5.16
N GLU A 411 5.24 -24.57 -5.43
CA GLU A 411 6.16 -25.48 -6.13
C GLU A 411 6.51 -24.97 -7.54
N ALA A 412 5.65 -24.12 -8.13
CA ALA A 412 5.86 -23.49 -9.44
C ALA A 412 6.45 -22.07 -9.36
N PHE A 413 6.89 -21.60 -8.17
CA PHE A 413 7.54 -20.31 -8.05
C PHE A 413 8.95 -20.33 -8.65
N GLY A 414 9.29 -19.29 -9.39
CA GLY A 414 10.63 -19.02 -9.89
C GLY A 414 11.44 -18.18 -8.89
N SER A 415 12.42 -17.42 -9.42
CA SER A 415 13.24 -16.53 -8.61
C SER A 415 12.43 -15.33 -8.12
N PRO A 416 12.56 -14.97 -6.84
CA PRO A 416 11.88 -13.81 -6.28
C PRO A 416 12.51 -12.49 -6.77
N TYR A 417 11.79 -11.38 -6.58
CA TYR A 417 12.25 -10.04 -6.93
C TYR A 417 12.97 -9.34 -5.77
N TYR A 418 13.88 -10.06 -5.11
CA TYR A 418 14.76 -9.54 -4.06
C TYR A 418 16.07 -10.35 -4.01
N PHE A 419 17.09 -9.83 -3.32
CA PHE A 419 18.36 -10.54 -3.16
C PHE A 419 18.23 -11.70 -2.16
N THR A 420 18.55 -12.89 -2.60
CA THR A 420 18.54 -14.11 -1.76
C THR A 420 19.90 -14.42 -1.14
N GLU A 421 20.97 -13.77 -1.63
CA GLU A 421 22.36 -14.10 -1.29
C GLU A 421 22.94 -13.21 -0.17
N LEU A 422 22.22 -12.15 0.22
CA LEU A 422 22.72 -11.17 1.19
C LEU A 422 22.33 -11.47 2.65
N VAL A 423 21.53 -12.51 2.91
CA VAL A 423 21.01 -12.81 4.25
C VAL A 423 21.08 -14.31 4.54
#